data_22332b86769d6ef60f3cdcdb63f9f67b
#
_entry.id   22332b86769d6ef60f3cdcdb63f9f67b
#
_cell.length_a   1.000
_cell.length_b   1.000
_cell.length_c   1.000
_cell.angle_alpha   90.00
_cell.angle_beta   90.00
_cell.angle_gamma   90.00
#
_symmetry.space_group_name_H-M   'P 1'
#
loop_
_entity.id
_entity.type
_entity.pdbx_description
1 polymer ?
#
loop_
_entity_poly.entity_id
_entity_poly.type
_entity_poly.pdbx_seq_one_letter_code
_entity_poly.pdbx_strand_id
1 'polypeptide(L)'
;MIGVGSSICGGSAIAATAPVIHAKEKEVAQAISVIFFFNVLAALIFPTLGTWLHLSNDGFALFAGTAVNDTSSVTATASAWDSLYQTNTLESATIVKLTRTLAIIPSLSFSPTGKVASKKISKAYN
;
A
#
# COMPACT_ATOMS: atom_id res chain seq x y z
N MET A 1 -1.78 -11.06 8.15
CA MET A 1 -0.65 -10.44 7.41
C MET A 1 -1.08 -9.86 6.06
N ILE A 2 -1.62 -10.67 5.15
CA ILE A 2 -2.09 -10.21 3.82
C ILE A 2 -3.14 -9.10 3.95
N GLY A 3 -4.10 -9.24 4.85
CA GLY A 3 -5.13 -8.23 5.10
C GLY A 3 -4.58 -6.87 5.53
N VAL A 4 -3.57 -6.84 6.37
CA VAL A 4 -2.89 -5.60 6.78
C VAL A 4 -2.12 -4.99 5.61
N GLY A 5 -1.39 -5.81 4.84
CA GLY A 5 -0.69 -5.36 3.64
C GLY A 5 -1.63 -4.76 2.61
N SER A 6 -2.74 -5.42 2.31
CA SER A 6 -3.71 -4.94 1.32
C SER A 6 -4.51 -3.72 1.78
N SER A 7 -4.68 -3.52 3.08
CA SER A 7 -5.43 -2.36 3.59
C SER A 7 -4.63 -1.09 3.75
N ILE A 8 -3.31 -1.13 3.83
CA ILE A 8 -2.49 0.06 4.09
C ILE A 8 -1.53 0.35 2.92
N CYS A 9 -0.32 -0.19 2.94
CA CYS A 9 0.75 0.14 1.99
C CYS A 9 1.55 -1.07 1.50
N GLY A 10 0.96 -2.25 1.51
CA GLY A 10 1.61 -3.46 1.00
C GLY A 10 2.72 -3.99 1.90
N GLY A 11 3.91 -4.15 1.36
CA GLY A 11 5.05 -4.74 2.05
C GLY A 11 5.48 -4.02 3.31
N SER A 12 5.43 -2.69 3.33
CA SER A 12 5.81 -1.88 4.50
C SER A 12 4.91 -2.16 5.71
N ALA A 13 3.60 -2.29 5.48
CA ALA A 13 2.65 -2.64 6.54
C ALA A 13 2.87 -4.07 7.05
N ILE A 14 3.20 -5.01 6.18
CA ILE A 14 3.56 -6.38 6.56
C ILE A 14 4.82 -6.38 7.41
N ALA A 15 5.88 -5.67 6.97
CA ALA A 15 7.15 -5.58 7.70
C ALA A 15 6.98 -4.95 9.09
N ALA A 16 6.13 -3.92 9.21
CA ALA A 16 5.84 -3.29 10.49
C ALA A 16 5.02 -4.18 11.43
N THR A 17 4.12 -5.00 10.88
CA THR A 17 3.21 -5.86 11.66
C THR A 17 3.86 -7.19 12.05
N ALA A 18 4.75 -7.73 11.24
CA ALA A 18 5.37 -9.04 11.45
C ALA A 18 6.01 -9.22 12.84
N PRO A 19 6.81 -8.27 13.37
CA PRO A 19 7.36 -8.39 14.72
C PRO A 19 6.30 -8.35 15.82
N VAL A 20 5.22 -7.61 15.58
CA VAL A 20 4.13 -7.41 16.56
C VAL A 20 3.35 -8.70 16.79
N ILE A 21 3.12 -9.49 15.73
CA ILE A 21 2.39 -10.76 15.81
C ILE A 21 3.31 -11.99 15.86
N HIS A 22 4.63 -11.78 15.99
CA HIS A 22 5.63 -12.84 15.99
C HIS A 22 5.53 -13.79 14.78
N ALA A 23 5.29 -13.22 13.58
CA ALA A 23 5.16 -13.97 12.35
C ALA A 23 6.48 -14.63 11.95
N LYS A 24 6.40 -15.84 11.40
CA LYS A 24 7.56 -16.55 10.88
C LYS A 24 8.02 -15.92 9.56
N GLU A 25 9.32 -15.93 9.30
CA GLU A 25 9.90 -15.37 8.07
C GLU A 25 9.25 -15.91 6.79
N LYS A 26 8.91 -17.19 6.77
CA LYS A 26 8.21 -17.83 5.66
C LYS A 26 6.83 -17.22 5.41
N GLU A 27 6.09 -16.92 6.46
CA GLU A 27 4.75 -16.31 6.37
C GLU A 27 4.84 -14.86 5.88
N VAL A 28 5.87 -14.14 6.31
CA VAL A 28 6.18 -12.78 5.84
C VAL A 28 6.50 -12.78 4.35
N ALA A 29 7.41 -13.66 3.92
CA ALA A 29 7.80 -13.79 2.52
C ALA A 29 6.61 -14.17 1.62
N GLN A 30 5.75 -15.09 2.04
CA GLN A 30 4.55 -15.46 1.31
C GLN A 30 3.57 -14.30 1.20
N ALA A 31 3.32 -13.57 2.28
CA ALA A 31 2.41 -12.44 2.29
C ALA A 31 2.90 -11.32 1.37
N ILE A 32 4.19 -11.01 1.40
CA ILE A 32 4.79 -10.01 0.52
C ILE A 32 4.69 -10.44 -0.94
N SER A 33 5.01 -11.68 -1.26
CA SER A 33 4.95 -12.21 -2.64
C SER A 33 3.54 -12.12 -3.23
N VAL A 34 2.51 -12.46 -2.46
CA VAL A 34 1.12 -12.36 -2.89
C VAL A 34 0.74 -10.90 -3.17
N ILE A 35 1.08 -9.99 -2.27
CA ILE A 35 0.79 -8.56 -2.44
C ILE A 35 1.49 -8.01 -3.68
N PHE A 36 2.77 -8.32 -3.88
CA PHE A 36 3.51 -7.88 -5.07
C PHE A 36 2.91 -8.42 -6.36
N PHE A 37 2.52 -9.68 -6.39
CA PHE A 37 1.88 -10.28 -7.56
C PHE A 37 0.61 -9.51 -7.97
N PHE A 38 -0.28 -9.25 -7.02
CA PHE A 38 -1.50 -8.48 -7.29
C PHE A 38 -1.22 -7.02 -7.66
N ASN A 39 -0.19 -6.41 -7.10
CA ASN A 39 0.22 -5.06 -7.44
C ASN A 39 0.74 -4.95 -8.88
N VAL A 40 1.52 -5.93 -9.35
CA VAL A 40 1.98 -5.99 -10.74
C VAL A 40 0.79 -6.16 -11.70
N LEU A 41 -0.14 -7.05 -11.37
CA LEU A 41 -1.37 -7.20 -12.15
C LEU A 41 -2.17 -5.89 -12.20
N ALA A 42 -2.31 -5.21 -11.08
CA ALA A 42 -3.00 -3.93 -11.00
C ALA A 42 -2.34 -2.87 -11.89
N ALA A 43 -1.01 -2.76 -11.86
CA ALA A 43 -0.27 -1.80 -12.69
C ALA A 43 -0.49 -2.02 -14.19
N LEU A 44 -0.67 -3.27 -14.62
CA LEU A 44 -0.92 -3.61 -16.03
C LEU A 44 -2.39 -3.45 -16.43
N ILE A 45 -3.31 -3.83 -15.56
CA ILE A 45 -4.75 -3.93 -15.88
C ILE A 45 -5.48 -2.60 -15.61
N PHE A 46 -5.12 -1.86 -14.57
CA PHE A 46 -5.88 -0.70 -14.13
C PHE A 46 -5.92 0.46 -15.13
N PRO A 47 -4.84 0.81 -15.86
CA PRO A 47 -4.95 1.83 -16.90
C PRO A 47 -5.97 1.47 -17.98
N THR A 48 -5.97 0.22 -18.43
CA THR A 48 -6.95 -0.28 -19.41
C THR A 48 -8.37 -0.29 -18.83
N LEU A 49 -8.52 -0.71 -17.58
CA LEU A 49 -9.80 -0.73 -16.89
C LEU A 49 -10.34 0.69 -16.68
N GLY A 50 -9.49 1.65 -16.30
CA GLY A 50 -9.83 3.05 -16.16
C GLY A 50 -10.35 3.66 -17.47
N THR A 51 -9.71 3.32 -18.59
CA THR A 51 -10.16 3.71 -19.93
C THR A 51 -11.53 3.12 -20.24
N TRP A 52 -11.72 1.85 -19.95
CA TRP A 52 -13.01 1.17 -20.19
C TRP A 52 -14.16 1.72 -19.34
N LEU A 53 -13.86 2.12 -18.11
CA LEU A 53 -14.83 2.75 -17.20
C LEU A 53 -15.02 4.25 -17.46
N HIS A 54 -14.32 4.83 -18.44
CA HIS A 54 -14.35 6.27 -18.75
C HIS A 54 -14.07 7.16 -17.53
N LEU A 55 -13.09 6.77 -16.70
CA LEU A 55 -12.70 7.55 -15.54
C LEU A 55 -12.04 8.87 -15.97
N SER A 56 -12.38 9.96 -15.27
CA SER A 56 -11.63 11.21 -15.38
C SER A 56 -10.21 11.04 -14.77
N ASN A 57 -9.30 11.96 -15.06
CA ASN A 57 -7.94 11.91 -14.51
C ASN A 57 -7.94 11.91 -12.98
N ASP A 58 -8.76 12.75 -12.35
CA ASP A 58 -8.91 12.78 -10.89
C ASP A 58 -9.57 11.51 -10.36
N GLY A 59 -10.56 10.98 -11.06
CA GLY A 59 -11.20 9.70 -10.75
C GLY A 59 -10.22 8.54 -10.82
N PHE A 60 -9.37 8.52 -11.84
CA PHE A 60 -8.32 7.50 -11.95
C PHE A 60 -7.23 7.65 -10.88
N ALA A 61 -6.84 8.88 -10.53
CA ALA A 61 -5.90 9.13 -9.44
C ALA A 61 -6.42 8.56 -8.11
N LEU A 62 -7.69 8.82 -7.80
CA LEU A 62 -8.34 8.28 -6.61
C LEU A 62 -8.45 6.76 -6.66
N PHE A 63 -8.84 6.20 -7.80
CA PHE A 63 -8.92 4.76 -8.01
C PHE A 63 -7.56 4.07 -7.83
N ALA A 64 -6.51 4.53 -8.51
CA ALA A 64 -5.17 3.97 -8.42
C ALA A 64 -4.60 4.11 -7.01
N GLY A 65 -4.71 5.29 -6.39
CA GLY A 65 -4.20 5.55 -5.04
C GLY A 65 -4.89 4.73 -3.95
N THR A 66 -6.15 4.36 -4.13
CA THR A 66 -6.91 3.57 -3.16
C THR A 66 -6.87 2.07 -3.42
N ALA A 67 -6.93 1.64 -4.67
CA ALA A 67 -7.04 0.23 -5.03
C ALA A 67 -5.68 -0.50 -5.07
N VAL A 68 -4.61 0.17 -5.48
CA VAL A 68 -3.26 -0.41 -5.51
C VAL A 68 -2.64 -0.34 -4.11
N ASN A 69 -2.02 -1.41 -3.64
CA ASN A 69 -1.56 -1.51 -2.26
C ASN A 69 -0.20 -0.88 -2.02
N ASP A 70 0.73 -1.05 -2.93
CA ASP A 70 2.10 -0.56 -2.79
C ASP A 70 2.31 0.78 -3.50
N THR A 71 3.07 1.69 -2.88
CA THR A 71 3.31 3.05 -3.41
C THR A 71 4.04 3.02 -4.75
N SER A 72 5.02 2.15 -4.93
CA SER A 72 5.73 2.02 -6.21
C SER A 72 4.81 1.54 -7.33
N SER A 73 3.89 0.66 -7.03
CA SER A 73 2.89 0.18 -7.99
C SER A 73 1.83 1.22 -8.31
N VAL A 74 1.46 2.07 -7.34
CA VAL A 74 0.62 3.27 -7.60
C VAL A 74 1.33 4.20 -8.59
N THR A 75 2.60 4.47 -8.36
CA THR A 75 3.42 5.29 -9.26
C THR A 75 3.47 4.71 -10.66
N ALA A 76 3.74 3.41 -10.80
CA ALA A 76 3.76 2.73 -12.10
C ALA A 76 2.39 2.79 -12.81
N THR A 77 1.30 2.55 -12.07
CA THR A 77 -0.07 2.58 -12.61
C THR A 77 -0.45 3.98 -13.09
N ALA A 78 -0.17 5.00 -12.30
CA ALA A 78 -0.47 6.39 -12.65
C ALA A 78 0.42 6.90 -13.79
N SER A 79 1.70 6.55 -13.82
CA SER A 79 2.60 6.90 -14.92
C SER A 79 2.17 6.25 -16.24
N ALA A 80 1.67 5.01 -16.21
CA ALA A 80 1.14 4.36 -17.39
C ALA A 80 -0.11 5.10 -17.91
N TRP A 81 -0.99 5.55 -17.04
CA TRP A 81 -2.14 6.39 -17.40
C TRP A 81 -1.71 7.72 -17.99
N ASP A 82 -0.78 8.42 -17.34
CA ASP A 82 -0.27 9.70 -17.80
C ASP A 82 0.40 9.62 -19.19
N SER A 83 1.07 8.49 -19.47
CA SER A 83 1.65 8.21 -20.79
C SER A 83 0.59 8.03 -21.88
N LEU A 84 -0.57 7.48 -21.53
CA LEU A 84 -1.69 7.28 -22.48
C LEU A 84 -2.46 8.57 -22.76
N TYR A 85 -2.65 9.40 -21.74
CA TYR A 85 -3.53 10.57 -21.81
C TYR A 85 -2.82 11.91 -21.72
N GLN A 86 -1.49 11.92 -21.60
CA GLN A 86 -0.68 13.15 -21.48
C GLN A 86 -1.12 14.03 -20.29
N THR A 87 -1.35 13.42 -19.15
CA THR A 87 -1.87 14.05 -17.93
C THR A 87 -0.86 14.01 -16.80
N ASN A 88 -1.15 14.61 -15.66
CA ASN A 88 -0.32 14.61 -14.46
C ASN A 88 -1.06 13.96 -13.27
N THR A 89 -1.56 12.76 -13.49
CA THR A 89 -2.33 11.99 -12.50
C THR A 89 -1.45 11.40 -11.41
N LEU A 90 -0.16 11.20 -11.71
CA LEU A 90 0.84 10.62 -10.81
C LEU A 90 0.91 11.33 -9.46
N GLU A 91 0.94 12.66 -9.47
CA GLU A 91 1.04 13.46 -8.24
C GLU A 91 -0.18 13.24 -7.35
N SER A 92 -1.37 13.37 -7.90
CA SER A 92 -2.64 13.18 -7.19
C SER A 92 -2.79 11.76 -6.64
N ALA A 93 -2.47 10.74 -7.43
CA ALA A 93 -2.52 9.33 -7.00
C ALA A 93 -1.54 9.06 -5.86
N THR A 94 -0.36 9.64 -5.90
CA THR A 94 0.67 9.52 -4.85
C THR A 94 0.21 10.17 -3.55
N ILE A 95 -0.36 11.37 -3.60
CA ILE A 95 -0.91 12.07 -2.43
C ILE A 95 -2.03 11.25 -1.77
N VAL A 96 -2.97 10.73 -2.55
CA VAL A 96 -4.04 9.84 -2.06
C VAL A 96 -3.45 8.62 -1.36
N LYS A 97 -2.43 8.00 -1.94
CA LYS A 97 -1.75 6.84 -1.35
C LYS A 97 -1.04 7.16 -0.04
N LEU A 98 -0.32 8.25 0.03
CA LEU A 98 0.40 8.67 1.24
C LEU A 98 -0.56 8.96 2.39
N THR A 99 -1.71 9.55 2.13
CA THR A 99 -2.76 9.75 3.14
C THR A 99 -3.20 8.43 3.77
N ARG A 100 -3.36 7.38 2.96
CA ARG A 100 -3.72 6.04 3.45
C ARG A 100 -2.59 5.39 4.27
N THR A 101 -1.35 5.65 3.92
CA THR A 101 -0.18 5.13 4.63
C THR A 101 -0.10 5.63 6.08
N LEU A 102 -0.61 6.82 6.37
CA LEU A 102 -0.70 7.35 7.74
C LEU A 102 -1.54 6.48 8.68
N ALA A 103 -2.42 5.62 8.16
CA ALA A 103 -3.22 4.69 8.95
C ALA A 103 -2.37 3.60 9.65
N ILE A 104 -1.10 3.43 9.31
CA ILE A 104 -0.19 2.53 10.02
C ILE A 104 -0.09 2.89 11.51
N ILE A 105 0.04 4.19 11.83
CA ILE A 105 0.24 4.67 13.20
C ILE A 105 -0.90 4.23 14.13
N PRO A 106 -2.17 4.55 13.87
CA PRO A 106 -3.27 4.09 14.72
C PRO A 106 -3.44 2.57 14.71
N SER A 107 -3.20 1.89 13.58
CA SER A 107 -3.32 0.43 13.48
C SER A 107 -2.39 -0.30 14.43
N LEU A 108 -1.14 0.14 14.54
CA LEU A 108 -0.17 -0.43 15.47
C LEU A 108 -0.46 -0.06 16.93
N SER A 109 -1.00 1.13 17.17
CA SER A 109 -1.36 1.59 18.51
C SER A 109 -2.58 0.87 19.09
N PHE A 110 -3.55 0.49 18.26
CA PHE A 110 -4.76 -0.23 18.66
C PHE A 110 -4.55 -1.74 18.83
N SER A 111 -3.46 -2.30 18.34
CA SER A 111 -3.13 -3.71 18.58
C SER A 111 -2.81 -3.91 20.06
N PRO A 112 -3.42 -4.89 20.76
CA PRO A 112 -3.09 -5.18 22.16
C PRO A 112 -1.60 -5.52 22.36
N THR A 113 -0.94 -5.94 21.30
CA THR A 113 0.52 -6.19 21.26
C THR A 113 1.32 -4.91 20.97
N GLY A 114 0.69 -3.85 20.47
CA GLY A 114 1.34 -2.56 20.17
C GLY A 114 1.88 -1.87 21.44
N LYS A 115 1.21 -2.07 22.58
CA LYS A 115 1.70 -1.60 23.89
C LYS A 115 3.01 -2.28 24.30
N VAL A 116 3.22 -3.52 23.89
CA VAL A 116 4.45 -4.29 24.15
C VAL A 116 5.59 -3.83 23.23
N ALA A 117 5.29 -3.55 21.97
CA ALA A 117 6.27 -3.02 21.01
C ALA A 117 6.75 -1.62 21.39
N SER A 118 5.84 -0.72 21.78
CA SER A 118 6.17 0.62 22.27
C SER A 118 7.06 0.57 23.52
N LYS A 119 6.76 -0.34 24.46
CA LYS A 119 7.55 -0.52 25.70
C LYS A 119 8.93 -1.10 25.43
N LYS A 120 9.08 -1.93 24.38
CA LYS A 120 10.35 -2.53 23.97
C LYS A 120 11.25 -1.53 23.24
N ILE A 121 10.68 -0.64 22.44
CA ILE A 121 11.38 0.46 21.77
C ILE A 121 11.87 1.47 22.80
N SER A 122 11.02 1.89 23.76
CA SER A 122 11.40 2.79 24.86
C SER A 122 12.56 2.21 25.71
N LYS A 123 12.59 0.90 25.91
CA LYS A 123 13.65 0.22 26.70
C LYS A 123 14.95 0.04 25.94
N ALA A 124 14.94 0.11 24.60
CA ALA A 124 16.13 0.02 23.76
C ALA A 124 16.84 1.36 23.59
N TYR A 125 16.14 2.48 23.87
CA TYR A 125 16.69 3.84 23.79
C TYR A 125 17.16 4.43 25.14
N ASN A 126 16.95 3.73 26.24
CA ASN A 126 17.49 4.05 27.58
C ASN A 126 18.58 3.06 27.99
#